data_86dabcd43df2d3b178a1e4cb896fef2b
#
_entry.id   86dabcd43df2d3b178a1e4cb896fef2b
#
_cell.length_a   1.000
_cell.length_b   1.000
_cell.length_c   1.000
_cell.angle_alpha   90.00
_cell.angle_beta   90.00
_cell.angle_gamma   90.00
#
_symmetry.space_group_name_H-M   'P 1'
#
loop_
_entity.id
_entity.type
_entity.pdbx_description
1 polymer ?
#
loop_
_entity_poly.entity_id
_entity_poly.type
_entity_poly.pdbx_seq_one_letter_code
_entity_poly.pdbx_strand_id
1 'polypeptide(L)'
;MPVFSAADAEKVAPLFKGKAGRVLFRAVAGLTALDRINALHDRVEAVCPPGPDFAGEILREVGIDYLIGHPERLESLPDGAFITISNHVHGHIDGVMLVDLLGHTRPDLKVMVNKILMHVHGIAPNFISVVPTGAVRTAPTADSINGIKQAFLQVRSGSPLALFPSGAVSDLKLRGGMRIEDRDWQNAVIKLIAKARVPIVPIRFPDRNSAFFYSLGLLDWRIRLLRLCHEAFNKRGKRIRLVIGETIPVEEQDKYRGNLQDFKSFLRNTVYGMPLPGQYTRRSDLHF
;
A
#
# COMPACT_ATOMS: atom_id res chain seq x y z
N MET A 1 -11.90 -18.68 -1.12
CA MET A 1 -12.93 -17.88 -1.88
C MET A 1 -12.22 -16.91 -2.83
N PRO A 2 -12.78 -16.59 -4.04
CA PRO A 2 -12.12 -15.66 -4.93
C PRO A 2 -12.00 -14.28 -4.29
N VAL A 3 -10.85 -13.64 -4.45
CA VAL A 3 -10.57 -12.27 -3.98
C VAL A 3 -11.55 -11.25 -4.55
N PHE A 4 -11.98 -11.47 -5.81
CA PHE A 4 -12.98 -10.64 -6.46
C PHE A 4 -13.82 -11.49 -7.41
N SER A 5 -15.11 -11.59 -7.13
CA SER A 5 -16.05 -12.42 -7.87
C SER A 5 -16.91 -11.61 -8.86
N ALA A 6 -17.59 -12.30 -9.76
CA ALA A 6 -18.59 -11.67 -10.64
C ALA A 6 -19.71 -10.98 -9.84
N ALA A 7 -20.09 -11.53 -8.68
CA ALA A 7 -21.08 -10.92 -7.79
C ALA A 7 -20.59 -9.61 -7.17
N ASP A 8 -19.30 -9.50 -6.88
CA ASP A 8 -18.70 -8.24 -6.40
C ASP A 8 -18.61 -7.22 -7.52
N ALA A 9 -18.28 -7.67 -8.74
CA ALA A 9 -18.29 -6.81 -9.92
C ALA A 9 -19.69 -6.22 -10.20
N GLU A 10 -20.76 -7.02 -10.04
CA GLU A 10 -22.15 -6.55 -10.19
C GLU A 10 -22.51 -5.43 -9.19
N LYS A 11 -21.94 -5.46 -7.98
CA LYS A 11 -22.14 -4.40 -6.98
C LYS A 11 -21.37 -3.11 -7.32
N VAL A 12 -20.19 -3.26 -7.94
CA VAL A 12 -19.31 -2.12 -8.28
C VAL A 12 -19.75 -1.41 -9.56
N ALA A 13 -20.18 -2.17 -10.57
CA ALA A 13 -20.56 -1.59 -11.86
C ALA A 13 -21.78 -2.28 -12.47
N PRO A 14 -22.88 -1.52 -12.77
CA PRO A 14 -24.09 -2.07 -13.34
C PRO A 14 -23.91 -2.81 -14.67
N LEU A 15 -22.86 -2.50 -15.43
CA LEU A 15 -22.54 -3.14 -16.71
C LEU A 15 -22.21 -4.63 -16.57
N PHE A 16 -21.84 -5.10 -15.38
CA PHE A 16 -21.55 -6.52 -15.10
C PHE A 16 -22.78 -7.32 -14.67
N LYS A 17 -23.97 -6.71 -14.61
CA LYS A 17 -25.22 -7.39 -14.25
C LYS A 17 -25.72 -8.34 -15.32
N GLY A 18 -26.33 -9.44 -14.88
CA GLY A 18 -26.97 -10.43 -15.75
C GLY A 18 -25.99 -11.34 -16.52
N LYS A 19 -26.55 -12.16 -17.44
CA LYS A 19 -25.74 -13.16 -18.17
C LYS A 19 -24.64 -12.51 -19.05
N ALA A 20 -24.99 -11.47 -19.81
CA ALA A 20 -24.02 -10.75 -20.65
C ALA A 20 -22.95 -10.05 -19.81
N GLY A 21 -23.32 -9.43 -18.69
CA GLY A 21 -22.39 -8.79 -17.76
C GLY A 21 -21.41 -9.77 -17.13
N ARG A 22 -21.83 -10.99 -16.80
CA ARG A 22 -20.94 -12.05 -16.31
C ARG A 22 -19.93 -12.52 -17.37
N VAL A 23 -20.35 -12.61 -18.64
CA VAL A 23 -19.42 -12.95 -19.75
C VAL A 23 -18.39 -11.83 -19.91
N LEU A 24 -18.84 -10.57 -19.90
CA LEU A 24 -17.95 -9.40 -19.97
C LEU A 24 -16.97 -9.38 -18.77
N PHE A 25 -17.46 -9.65 -17.55
CA PHE A 25 -16.59 -9.75 -16.38
C PHE A 25 -15.48 -10.80 -16.55
N ARG A 26 -15.82 -12.01 -17.05
CA ARG A 26 -14.81 -13.06 -17.30
C ARG A 26 -13.76 -12.60 -18.31
N ALA A 27 -14.17 -11.93 -19.39
CA ALA A 27 -13.21 -11.40 -20.35
C ALA A 27 -12.29 -10.35 -19.71
N VAL A 28 -12.83 -9.43 -18.90
CA VAL A 28 -12.07 -8.42 -18.16
C VAL A 28 -11.15 -9.08 -17.13
N ALA A 29 -11.64 -10.08 -16.38
CA ALA A 29 -10.84 -10.82 -15.38
C ALA A 29 -9.62 -11.48 -16.02
N GLY A 30 -9.79 -12.16 -17.16
CA GLY A 30 -8.68 -12.75 -17.91
C GLY A 30 -7.67 -11.70 -18.42
N LEU A 31 -8.17 -10.57 -18.93
CA LEU A 31 -7.31 -9.47 -19.40
C LEU A 31 -6.57 -8.75 -18.26
N THR A 32 -7.13 -8.73 -17.06
CA THR A 32 -6.54 -8.05 -15.89
C THR A 32 -5.68 -8.96 -15.02
N ALA A 33 -5.55 -10.24 -15.35
CA ALA A 33 -4.93 -11.28 -14.53
C ALA A 33 -5.62 -11.51 -13.17
N LEU A 34 -6.88 -11.13 -13.01
CA LEU A 34 -7.64 -11.31 -11.78
C LEU A 34 -7.85 -12.80 -11.47
N ASP A 35 -8.06 -13.64 -12.48
CA ASP A 35 -8.18 -15.09 -12.31
C ASP A 35 -6.89 -15.69 -11.73
N ARG A 36 -5.73 -15.17 -12.15
CA ARG A 36 -4.42 -15.59 -11.61
C ARG A 36 -4.26 -15.18 -10.14
N ILE A 37 -4.74 -13.98 -9.77
CA ILE A 37 -4.75 -13.51 -8.38
C ILE A 37 -5.68 -14.38 -7.53
N ASN A 38 -6.87 -14.70 -8.01
CA ASN A 38 -7.81 -15.57 -7.30
C ASN A 38 -7.19 -16.96 -7.08
N ALA A 39 -6.66 -17.59 -8.14
CA ALA A 39 -6.01 -18.90 -8.03
C ALA A 39 -4.77 -18.88 -7.11
N LEU A 40 -4.02 -17.80 -7.10
CA LEU A 40 -2.90 -17.60 -6.19
C LEU A 40 -3.39 -17.53 -4.74
N HIS A 41 -4.40 -16.71 -4.47
CA HIS A 41 -4.99 -16.55 -3.14
C HIS A 41 -5.51 -17.88 -2.61
N ASP A 42 -6.30 -18.62 -3.41
CA ASP A 42 -6.87 -19.90 -2.99
C ASP A 42 -5.78 -20.93 -2.66
N ARG A 43 -4.66 -20.97 -3.42
CA ARG A 43 -3.54 -21.87 -3.11
C ARG A 43 -2.87 -21.52 -1.80
N VAL A 44 -2.59 -20.22 -1.57
CA VAL A 44 -1.92 -19.79 -0.35
C VAL A 44 -2.84 -19.93 0.87
N GLU A 45 -4.13 -19.63 0.73
CA GLU A 45 -5.13 -19.80 1.80
C GLU A 45 -5.24 -21.25 2.28
N ALA A 46 -4.95 -22.22 1.41
CA ALA A 46 -5.00 -23.64 1.76
C ALA A 46 -3.83 -24.11 2.65
N VAL A 47 -2.72 -23.36 2.69
CA VAL A 47 -1.48 -23.82 3.34
C VAL A 47 -0.90 -22.81 4.34
N CYS A 48 -1.39 -21.58 4.36
CA CYS A 48 -0.80 -20.48 5.13
C CYS A 48 -1.85 -19.83 6.05
N PRO A 49 -1.54 -19.60 7.33
CA PRO A 49 -2.43 -18.86 8.22
C PRO A 49 -2.52 -17.40 7.78
N PRO A 50 -3.64 -16.71 8.09
CA PRO A 50 -3.77 -15.28 7.82
C PRO A 50 -2.72 -14.45 8.55
N GLY A 51 -2.26 -13.39 7.90
CA GLY A 51 -1.32 -12.43 8.48
C GLY A 51 -0.03 -12.27 7.69
N PRO A 52 1.10 -11.98 8.38
CA PRO A 52 2.40 -11.75 7.75
C PRO A 52 2.91 -12.94 6.92
N ASP A 53 2.74 -14.18 7.43
CA ASP A 53 3.12 -15.40 6.71
C ASP A 53 2.37 -15.51 5.38
N PHE A 54 1.07 -15.24 5.38
CA PHE A 54 0.27 -15.21 4.16
C PHE A 54 0.80 -14.16 3.17
N ALA A 55 1.13 -12.98 3.67
CA ALA A 55 1.68 -11.91 2.83
C ALA A 55 3.03 -12.30 2.20
N GLY A 56 3.92 -12.90 2.99
CA GLY A 56 5.21 -13.43 2.52
C GLY A 56 5.05 -14.53 1.48
N GLU A 57 4.14 -15.46 1.72
CA GLU A 57 3.86 -16.57 0.81
C GLU A 57 3.25 -16.09 -0.52
N ILE A 58 2.34 -15.10 -0.50
CA ILE A 58 1.84 -14.45 -1.73
C ILE A 58 2.99 -13.87 -2.56
N LEU A 59 3.92 -13.15 -1.91
CA LEU A 59 5.09 -12.57 -2.61
C LEU A 59 5.98 -13.67 -3.18
N ARG A 60 6.25 -14.72 -2.43
CA ARG A 60 7.05 -15.88 -2.85
C ARG A 60 6.43 -16.60 -4.07
N GLU A 61 5.14 -16.89 -4.04
CA GLU A 61 4.41 -17.54 -5.14
C GLU A 61 4.36 -16.66 -6.41
N VAL A 62 4.27 -15.35 -6.27
CA VAL A 62 4.40 -14.41 -7.40
C VAL A 62 5.83 -14.41 -7.93
N GLY A 63 6.82 -14.79 -7.12
CA GLY A 63 8.25 -14.77 -7.44
C GLY A 63 8.88 -13.40 -7.18
N ILE A 64 8.44 -12.74 -6.13
CA ILE A 64 8.97 -11.46 -5.64
C ILE A 64 9.80 -11.72 -4.39
N ASP A 65 11.12 -11.64 -4.53
CA ASP A 65 12.08 -11.61 -3.43
C ASP A 65 12.68 -10.19 -3.40
N TYR A 66 12.08 -9.33 -2.60
CA TYR A 66 12.42 -7.92 -2.59
C TYR A 66 13.66 -7.61 -1.74
N LEU A 67 14.28 -6.48 -2.02
CA LEU A 67 15.51 -6.03 -1.40
C LEU A 67 15.23 -4.94 -0.35
N ILE A 68 15.81 -5.10 0.84
CA ILE A 68 15.60 -4.23 1.99
C ILE A 68 16.87 -3.44 2.24
N GLY A 69 16.74 -2.12 2.20
CA GLY A 69 17.76 -1.19 2.62
C GLY A 69 17.60 -0.85 4.10
N HIS A 70 18.68 -0.91 4.85
CA HIS A 70 18.73 -0.71 6.30
C HIS A 70 17.87 -1.71 7.09
N PRO A 71 18.04 -3.03 6.88
CA PRO A 71 17.29 -4.05 7.61
C PRO A 71 17.51 -4.02 9.12
N GLU A 72 18.68 -3.55 9.60
CA GLU A 72 19.01 -3.36 11.00
C GLU A 72 18.03 -2.45 11.75
N ARG A 73 17.32 -1.59 11.01
CA ARG A 73 16.32 -0.69 11.59
C ARG A 73 15.03 -1.40 12.00
N LEU A 74 14.83 -2.65 11.57
CA LEU A 74 13.74 -3.48 12.07
C LEU A 74 13.87 -3.79 13.57
N GLU A 75 15.11 -3.95 14.05
CA GLU A 75 15.40 -4.22 15.46
C GLU A 75 15.20 -2.97 16.35
N SER A 76 15.21 -1.79 15.75
CA SER A 76 15.05 -0.51 16.44
C SER A 76 13.66 0.14 16.21
N LEU A 77 12.68 -0.65 15.74
CA LEU A 77 11.29 -0.17 15.66
C LEU A 77 10.77 0.14 17.08
N PRO A 78 9.94 1.20 17.22
CA PRO A 78 9.36 1.51 18.54
C PRO A 78 8.48 0.36 19.08
N ASP A 79 8.64 0.03 20.36
CA ASP A 79 7.84 -1.01 21.03
C ASP A 79 6.35 -0.62 21.11
N GLY A 80 6.06 0.66 21.29
CA GLY A 80 4.71 1.20 21.32
C GLY A 80 4.14 1.48 19.93
N ALA A 81 3.14 2.34 19.88
CA ALA A 81 2.58 2.81 18.63
C ALA A 81 3.59 3.62 17.84
N PHE A 82 3.61 3.40 16.54
CA PHE A 82 4.29 4.25 15.56
C PHE A 82 3.49 4.30 14.26
N ILE A 83 3.79 5.26 13.42
CA ILE A 83 3.19 5.35 12.09
C ILE A 83 4.29 5.18 11.04
N THR A 84 4.07 4.30 10.05
CA THR A 84 4.91 4.34 8.85
C THR A 84 4.27 5.21 7.77
N ILE A 85 5.08 5.98 7.08
CA ILE A 85 4.68 6.78 5.93
C ILE A 85 5.50 6.36 4.72
N SER A 86 4.83 6.16 3.57
CA SER A 86 5.50 5.67 2.37
C SER A 86 4.98 6.34 1.12
N ASN A 87 5.83 6.47 0.10
CA ASN A 87 5.37 6.67 -1.27
C ASN A 87 4.73 5.37 -1.80
N HIS A 88 3.93 5.44 -2.87
CA HIS A 88 3.06 4.32 -3.30
C HIS A 88 3.24 4.00 -4.78
N VAL A 89 4.32 3.33 -5.13
CA VAL A 89 4.72 3.12 -6.53
C VAL A 89 4.22 1.83 -7.16
N HIS A 90 4.11 0.75 -6.38
CA HIS A 90 3.72 -0.57 -6.91
C HIS A 90 2.23 -0.89 -6.68
N GLY A 91 1.52 -0.06 -5.91
CA GLY A 91 0.13 -0.30 -5.55
C GLY A 91 0.00 -1.36 -4.46
N HIS A 92 -0.92 -2.33 -4.63
CA HIS A 92 -1.18 -3.34 -3.60
C HIS A 92 0.07 -4.10 -3.12
N ILE A 93 1.09 -4.28 -3.96
CA ILE A 93 2.35 -4.94 -3.58
C ILE A 93 3.09 -4.18 -2.48
N ASP A 94 3.08 -2.84 -2.48
CA ASP A 94 3.72 -2.06 -1.41
C ASP A 94 3.10 -2.40 -0.04
N GLY A 95 1.76 -2.50 0.02
CA GLY A 95 1.04 -2.86 1.24
C GLY A 95 1.31 -4.30 1.69
N VAL A 96 1.38 -5.25 0.74
CA VAL A 96 1.73 -6.66 1.04
C VAL A 96 3.15 -6.76 1.59
N MET A 97 4.11 -6.03 1.00
CA MET A 97 5.49 -5.99 1.50
C MET A 97 5.58 -5.41 2.92
N LEU A 98 4.77 -4.38 3.24
CA LEU A 98 4.74 -3.84 4.60
C LEU A 98 4.15 -4.83 5.61
N VAL A 99 3.10 -5.58 5.24
CA VAL A 99 2.55 -6.62 6.12
C VAL A 99 3.55 -7.76 6.32
N ASP A 100 4.18 -8.24 5.24
CA ASP A 100 5.22 -9.29 5.33
C ASP A 100 6.40 -8.83 6.19
N LEU A 101 6.96 -7.65 5.94
CA LEU A 101 8.19 -7.21 6.61
C LEU A 101 7.95 -6.78 8.05
N LEU A 102 7.05 -5.83 8.25
CA LEU A 102 6.82 -5.22 9.56
C LEU A 102 5.88 -6.07 10.42
N GLY A 103 4.97 -6.81 9.80
CA GLY A 103 4.03 -7.65 10.52
C GLY A 103 4.68 -8.84 11.23
N HIS A 104 5.82 -9.35 10.75
CA HIS A 104 6.59 -10.37 11.47
C HIS A 104 7.21 -9.81 12.75
N THR A 105 7.69 -8.56 12.72
CA THR A 105 8.22 -7.87 13.92
C THR A 105 7.10 -7.35 14.83
N ARG A 106 6.02 -6.84 14.22
CA ARG A 106 4.85 -6.24 14.91
C ARG A 106 3.56 -6.84 14.35
N PRO A 107 3.12 -8.00 14.85
CA PRO A 107 1.90 -8.70 14.36
C PRO A 107 0.63 -7.87 14.48
N ASP A 108 0.60 -6.89 15.38
CA ASP A 108 -0.47 -5.93 15.59
C ASP A 108 -0.49 -4.79 14.55
N LEU A 109 0.46 -4.76 13.59
CA LEU A 109 0.49 -3.78 12.50
C LEU A 109 -0.77 -3.84 11.66
N LYS A 110 -1.32 -2.67 11.36
CA LYS A 110 -2.35 -2.52 10.32
C LYS A 110 -1.93 -1.51 9.26
N VAL A 111 -2.32 -1.80 8.03
CA VAL A 111 -2.11 -0.94 6.86
C VAL A 111 -3.43 -0.32 6.46
N MET A 112 -3.48 0.99 6.25
CA MET A 112 -4.67 1.65 5.71
C MET A 112 -4.74 1.41 4.20
N VAL A 113 -5.81 0.77 3.74
CA VAL A 113 -5.96 0.30 2.35
C VAL A 113 -7.31 0.69 1.76
N ASN A 114 -7.42 0.64 0.44
CA ASN A 114 -8.70 0.72 -0.25
C ASN A 114 -9.60 -0.46 0.15
N LYS A 115 -10.88 -0.19 0.42
CA LYS A 115 -11.90 -1.19 0.82
C LYS A 115 -11.92 -2.45 -0.06
N ILE A 116 -11.59 -2.33 -1.35
CA ILE A 116 -11.53 -3.48 -2.25
C ILE A 116 -10.49 -4.53 -1.81
N LEU A 117 -9.41 -4.13 -1.12
CA LEU A 117 -8.39 -5.05 -0.65
C LEU A 117 -8.82 -5.89 0.55
N MET A 118 -9.94 -5.57 1.18
CA MET A 118 -10.54 -6.42 2.24
C MET A 118 -11.00 -7.79 1.72
N HIS A 119 -11.13 -7.96 0.40
CA HIS A 119 -11.41 -9.25 -0.22
C HIS A 119 -10.19 -10.20 -0.23
N VAL A 120 -8.99 -9.71 0.07
CA VAL A 120 -7.80 -10.54 0.28
C VAL A 120 -7.83 -11.06 1.72
N HIS A 121 -8.63 -12.09 1.96
CA HIS A 121 -9.00 -12.55 3.31
C HIS A 121 -7.78 -12.91 4.16
N GLY A 122 -6.74 -13.50 3.54
CA GLY A 122 -5.52 -13.89 4.25
C GLY A 122 -4.71 -12.73 4.84
N ILE A 123 -4.86 -11.50 4.34
CA ILE A 123 -4.21 -10.31 4.93
C ILE A 123 -5.21 -9.27 5.44
N ALA A 124 -6.52 -9.51 5.30
CA ALA A 124 -7.54 -8.60 5.80
C ALA A 124 -7.43 -8.28 7.32
N PRO A 125 -6.99 -9.19 8.19
CA PRO A 125 -6.74 -8.88 9.60
C PRO A 125 -5.73 -7.75 9.82
N ASN A 126 -4.78 -7.55 8.90
CA ASN A 126 -3.79 -6.49 8.94
C ASN A 126 -4.22 -5.21 8.20
N PHE A 127 -5.50 -5.07 7.83
CA PHE A 127 -5.99 -3.94 7.07
C PHE A 127 -7.00 -3.09 7.83
N ILE A 128 -6.95 -1.78 7.60
CA ILE A 128 -8.01 -0.84 7.92
C ILE A 128 -8.52 -0.27 6.60
N SER A 129 -9.81 -0.49 6.30
CA SER A 129 -10.38 -0.10 5.03
C SER A 129 -10.80 1.37 4.99
N VAL A 130 -10.48 2.03 3.88
CA VAL A 130 -10.99 3.36 3.53
C VAL A 130 -11.51 3.35 2.10
N VAL A 131 -12.43 4.24 1.80
CA VAL A 131 -12.78 4.55 0.40
C VAL A 131 -11.98 5.79 0.00
N PRO A 132 -11.03 5.67 -0.94
CA PRO A 132 -10.24 6.82 -1.35
C PRO A 132 -11.14 7.94 -1.87
N THR A 133 -10.93 9.15 -1.39
CA THR A 133 -11.53 10.35 -1.99
C THR A 133 -10.76 10.62 -3.29
N GLY A 134 -11.27 10.10 -4.42
CA GLY A 134 -10.70 10.42 -5.74
C GLY A 134 -10.88 11.89 -6.07
N ALA A 135 -10.22 12.37 -7.13
CA ALA A 135 -10.29 13.75 -7.62
C ALA A 135 -11.71 14.28 -7.89
N VAL A 136 -12.73 13.43 -7.85
CA VAL A 136 -14.13 13.75 -8.13
C VAL A 136 -14.98 13.87 -6.84
N ARG A 137 -14.47 13.45 -5.66
CA ARG A 137 -15.25 13.51 -4.42
C ARG A 137 -14.75 14.63 -3.52
N THR A 138 -15.60 15.61 -3.30
CA THR A 138 -15.35 16.76 -2.40
C THR A 138 -15.65 16.46 -0.93
N ALA A 139 -16.46 15.44 -0.64
CA ALA A 139 -16.85 15.08 0.73
C ALA A 139 -16.40 13.65 1.09
N PRO A 140 -15.93 13.43 2.33
CA PRO A 140 -15.59 12.09 2.83
C PRO A 140 -16.86 11.24 2.96
N THR A 141 -16.75 9.94 2.61
CA THR A 141 -17.82 8.97 2.83
C THR A 141 -17.86 8.52 4.29
N ALA A 142 -18.99 7.96 4.74
CA ALA A 142 -19.10 7.35 6.07
C ALA A 142 -18.01 6.27 6.29
N ASP A 143 -17.74 5.45 5.29
CA ASP A 143 -16.66 4.43 5.32
C ASP A 143 -15.28 5.08 5.50
N SER A 144 -15.01 6.20 4.82
CA SER A 144 -13.73 6.93 4.99
C SER A 144 -13.58 7.52 6.38
N ILE A 145 -14.67 8.09 6.93
CA ILE A 145 -14.68 8.63 8.30
C ILE A 145 -14.44 7.50 9.31
N ASN A 146 -15.12 6.36 9.14
CA ASN A 146 -14.94 5.21 10.01
C ASN A 146 -13.51 4.64 9.93
N GLY A 147 -12.94 4.53 8.72
CA GLY A 147 -11.56 4.09 8.55
C GLY A 147 -10.55 5.01 9.23
N ILE A 148 -10.70 6.33 9.13
CA ILE A 148 -9.85 7.30 9.85
C ILE A 148 -10.02 7.14 11.37
N LYS A 149 -11.26 6.92 11.86
CA LYS A 149 -11.50 6.64 13.28
C LYS A 149 -10.80 5.36 13.74
N GLN A 150 -10.93 4.27 12.99
CA GLN A 150 -10.26 3.00 13.28
C GLN A 150 -8.74 3.15 13.28
N ALA A 151 -8.17 3.89 12.30
CA ALA A 151 -6.75 4.18 12.23
C ALA A 151 -6.26 4.95 13.47
N PHE A 152 -7.04 5.92 13.94
CA PHE A 152 -6.72 6.66 15.16
C PHE A 152 -6.80 5.77 16.41
N LEU A 153 -7.80 4.90 16.50
CA LEU A 153 -7.94 3.95 17.60
C LEU A 153 -6.79 2.93 17.60
N GLN A 154 -6.36 2.45 16.44
CA GLN A 154 -5.20 1.56 16.29
C GLN A 154 -3.96 2.16 16.95
N VAL A 155 -3.65 3.40 16.62
CA VAL A 155 -2.49 4.09 17.20
C VAL A 155 -2.68 4.38 18.70
N ARG A 156 -3.89 4.75 19.11
CA ARG A 156 -4.23 5.02 20.52
C ARG A 156 -4.18 3.78 21.40
N SER A 157 -4.35 2.58 20.83
CA SER A 157 -4.20 1.30 21.54
C SER A 157 -2.75 0.86 21.72
N GLY A 158 -1.77 1.64 21.26
CA GLY A 158 -0.36 1.28 21.32
C GLY A 158 0.16 0.51 20.11
N SER A 159 -0.68 0.33 19.07
CA SER A 159 -0.36 -0.50 17.92
C SER A 159 0.08 0.32 16.69
N PRO A 160 1.00 -0.21 15.86
CA PRO A 160 1.51 0.50 14.68
C PRO A 160 0.50 0.57 13.54
N LEU A 161 0.66 1.62 12.73
CA LEU A 161 -0.18 1.91 11.57
C LEU A 161 0.68 2.29 10.35
N ALA A 162 0.46 1.61 9.23
CA ALA A 162 1.11 1.95 7.97
C ALA A 162 0.19 2.77 7.06
N LEU A 163 0.74 3.84 6.50
CA LEU A 163 0.01 4.80 5.68
C LEU A 163 0.72 5.07 4.35
N PHE A 164 -0.08 5.15 3.28
CA PHE A 164 0.28 5.74 2.00
C PHE A 164 -0.45 7.08 1.86
N PRO A 165 0.16 8.20 2.27
CA PRO A 165 -0.57 9.46 2.45
C PRO A 165 -1.16 10.05 1.16
N SER A 166 -0.67 9.64 -0.01
CA SER A 166 -1.25 10.02 -1.31
C SER A 166 -2.65 9.41 -1.53
N GLY A 167 -2.94 8.26 -0.89
CA GLY A 167 -4.17 7.49 -1.08
C GLY A 167 -4.36 6.94 -2.50
N ALA A 168 -3.31 7.00 -3.34
CA ALA A 168 -3.32 6.52 -4.71
C ALA A 168 -1.90 6.12 -5.15
N VAL A 169 -1.84 5.18 -6.11
CA VAL A 169 -0.57 4.79 -6.74
C VAL A 169 0.04 5.98 -7.48
N SER A 170 1.37 6.14 -7.37
CA SER A 170 2.14 7.22 -7.99
C SER A 170 1.84 7.39 -9.47
N ASP A 171 1.81 8.62 -9.95
CA ASP A 171 1.51 9.01 -11.32
C ASP A 171 2.77 9.41 -12.08
N LEU A 172 2.74 9.28 -13.42
CA LEU A 172 3.72 9.90 -14.29
C LEU A 172 3.38 11.40 -14.41
N LYS A 173 4.30 12.25 -13.94
CA LYS A 173 4.25 13.70 -14.09
C LYS A 173 5.07 14.11 -15.30
N LEU A 174 4.46 14.87 -16.21
CA LEU A 174 5.16 15.40 -17.42
C LEU A 174 5.64 16.85 -17.22
N ARG A 175 4.92 17.61 -16.38
CA ARG A 175 5.32 19.01 -16.09
C ARG A 175 6.56 19.05 -15.18
N GLY A 176 7.55 19.84 -15.57
CA GLY A 176 8.81 19.97 -14.81
C GLY A 176 9.78 18.80 -14.99
N GLY A 177 9.66 18.05 -16.08
CA GLY A 177 10.44 16.85 -16.37
C GLY A 177 9.65 15.55 -16.10
N MET A 178 10.04 14.49 -16.80
CA MET A 178 9.38 13.20 -16.71
C MET A 178 9.77 12.48 -15.42
N ARG A 179 8.86 12.44 -14.45
CA ARG A 179 9.10 11.82 -13.14
C ARG A 179 7.88 11.06 -12.63
N ILE A 180 8.12 10.04 -11.83
CA ILE A 180 7.07 9.24 -11.19
C ILE A 180 7.02 9.66 -9.73
N GLU A 181 5.87 10.20 -9.34
CA GLU A 181 5.63 10.70 -7.99
C GLU A 181 4.20 10.43 -7.54
N ASP A 182 4.00 10.40 -6.23
CA ASP A 182 2.69 10.42 -5.63
C ASP A 182 1.91 11.67 -6.02
N ARG A 183 0.60 11.53 -6.03
CA ARG A 183 -0.30 12.68 -5.95
C ARG A 183 -0.02 13.48 -4.67
N ASP A 184 -0.60 14.66 -4.58
CA ASP A 184 -0.49 15.43 -3.34
C ASP A 184 -0.97 14.61 -2.15
N TRP A 185 -0.22 14.63 -1.06
CA TRP A 185 -0.54 13.90 0.14
C TRP A 185 -1.79 14.49 0.81
N GLN A 186 -2.73 13.65 1.19
CA GLN A 186 -4.05 14.05 1.65
C GLN A 186 -3.98 14.75 3.01
N ASN A 187 -4.53 15.95 3.10
CA ASN A 187 -4.56 16.73 4.33
C ASN A 187 -5.24 15.99 5.50
N ALA A 188 -6.24 15.13 5.22
CA ALA A 188 -6.91 14.33 6.25
C ALA A 188 -5.93 13.32 6.89
N VAL A 189 -5.06 12.68 6.09
CA VAL A 189 -4.04 11.75 6.56
C VAL A 189 -2.96 12.50 7.35
N ILE A 190 -2.51 13.66 6.85
CA ILE A 190 -1.52 14.49 7.57
C ILE A 190 -2.09 14.97 8.93
N LYS A 191 -3.36 15.34 8.99
CA LYS A 191 -4.04 15.67 10.26
C LYS A 191 -4.11 14.49 11.22
N LEU A 192 -4.34 13.26 10.71
CA LEU A 192 -4.30 12.05 11.52
C LEU A 192 -2.92 11.86 12.14
N ILE A 193 -1.85 11.92 11.33
CA ILE A 193 -0.46 11.79 11.77
C ILE A 193 -0.13 12.85 12.82
N ALA A 194 -0.46 14.12 12.55
CA ALA A 194 -0.21 15.22 13.47
C ALA A 194 -0.89 15.04 14.83
N LYS A 195 -2.12 14.49 14.86
CA LYS A 195 -2.88 14.24 16.09
C LYS A 195 -2.42 13.00 16.85
N ALA A 196 -1.87 12.01 16.15
CA ALA A 196 -1.42 10.76 16.76
C ALA A 196 -0.29 10.97 17.77
N ARG A 197 0.64 11.89 17.49
CA ARG A 197 1.81 12.19 18.34
C ARG A 197 2.59 10.95 18.76
N VAL A 198 2.96 10.15 17.77
CA VAL A 198 3.79 8.95 17.93
C VAL A 198 4.99 9.02 16.99
N PRO A 199 6.07 8.25 17.24
CA PRO A 199 7.20 8.16 16.32
C PRO A 199 6.74 7.81 14.90
N ILE A 200 7.46 8.32 13.89
CA ILE A 200 7.19 8.03 12.47
C ILE A 200 8.39 7.31 11.88
N VAL A 201 8.14 6.16 11.23
CA VAL A 201 9.14 5.40 10.49
C VAL A 201 8.90 5.62 9.00
N PRO A 202 9.71 6.45 8.33
CA PRO A 202 9.56 6.67 6.90
C PRO A 202 10.07 5.45 6.11
N ILE A 203 9.32 5.05 5.07
CA ILE A 203 9.70 3.96 4.18
C ILE A 203 9.66 4.45 2.75
N ARG A 204 10.72 4.18 1.99
CA ARG A 204 10.83 4.57 0.59
C ARG A 204 10.79 3.35 -0.32
N PHE A 205 9.94 3.39 -1.33
CA PHE A 205 9.96 2.48 -2.48
C PHE A 205 10.60 3.21 -3.67
N PRO A 206 11.88 2.95 -3.99
CA PRO A 206 12.61 3.74 -5.00
C PRO A 206 12.33 3.32 -6.44
N ASP A 207 11.72 2.15 -6.64
CA ASP A 207 11.47 1.59 -7.96
C ASP A 207 10.15 2.09 -8.58
N ARG A 208 9.68 1.43 -9.64
CA ARG A 208 8.49 1.85 -10.38
C ARG A 208 7.79 0.68 -11.06
N ASN A 209 6.56 0.88 -11.48
CA ASN A 209 5.83 -0.01 -12.36
C ASN A 209 6.36 0.12 -13.81
N SER A 210 5.79 -0.66 -14.73
CA SER A 210 6.19 -0.62 -16.13
C SER A 210 5.84 0.72 -16.80
N ALA A 211 6.59 1.09 -17.83
CA ALA A 211 6.28 2.28 -18.63
C ALA A 211 4.86 2.20 -19.24
N PHE A 212 4.44 0.99 -19.63
CA PHE A 212 3.10 0.73 -20.14
C PHE A 212 2.01 1.04 -19.09
N PHE A 213 2.23 0.66 -17.83
CA PHE A 213 1.31 1.01 -16.75
C PHE A 213 1.10 2.52 -16.62
N TYR A 214 2.19 3.29 -16.70
CA TYR A 214 2.10 4.75 -16.61
C TYR A 214 1.50 5.39 -17.87
N SER A 215 1.79 4.86 -19.07
CA SER A 215 1.19 5.37 -20.32
C SER A 215 -0.34 5.20 -20.32
N LEU A 216 -0.86 4.09 -19.80
CA LEU A 216 -2.30 3.92 -19.59
C LEU A 216 -2.89 4.98 -18.67
N GLY A 217 -2.14 5.40 -17.64
CA GLY A 217 -2.55 6.46 -16.73
C GLY A 217 -2.67 7.84 -17.35
N LEU A 218 -1.98 8.08 -18.48
CA LEU A 218 -2.13 9.32 -19.27
C LEU A 218 -3.44 9.34 -20.08
N LEU A 219 -3.98 8.17 -20.41
CA LEU A 219 -5.26 8.03 -21.08
C LEU A 219 -6.42 8.12 -20.08
N ASP A 220 -6.44 7.21 -19.11
CA ASP A 220 -7.40 7.21 -17.99
C ASP A 220 -6.83 6.45 -16.80
N TRP A 221 -6.90 7.03 -15.60
CA TRP A 221 -6.41 6.43 -14.37
C TRP A 221 -7.14 5.12 -14.01
N ARG A 222 -8.39 4.93 -14.44
CA ARG A 222 -9.19 3.72 -14.18
C ARG A 222 -8.66 2.54 -14.99
N ILE A 223 -8.33 2.77 -16.27
CA ILE A 223 -7.72 1.75 -17.14
C ILE A 223 -6.41 1.28 -16.55
N ARG A 224 -5.58 2.20 -16.03
CA ARG A 224 -4.34 1.87 -15.35
C ARG A 224 -4.54 0.96 -14.13
N LEU A 225 -5.59 1.20 -13.32
CA LEU A 225 -5.89 0.37 -12.15
C LEU A 225 -6.22 -1.07 -12.53
N LEU A 226 -6.89 -1.30 -13.66
CA LEU A 226 -7.15 -2.65 -14.15
C LEU A 226 -5.87 -3.43 -14.46
N ARG A 227 -4.78 -2.73 -14.75
CA ARG A 227 -3.47 -3.32 -15.02
C ARG A 227 -2.68 -3.70 -13.75
N LEU A 228 -3.11 -3.24 -12.57
CA LEU A 228 -2.35 -3.44 -11.31
C LEU A 228 -2.08 -4.92 -10.98
N CYS A 229 -3.05 -5.80 -11.22
CA CYS A 229 -2.86 -7.24 -11.02
C CYS A 229 -1.75 -7.81 -11.93
N HIS A 230 -1.69 -7.35 -13.16
CA HIS A 230 -0.59 -7.72 -14.07
C HIS A 230 0.75 -7.18 -13.61
N GLU A 231 0.79 -5.97 -13.04
CA GLU A 231 2.04 -5.38 -12.56
C GLU A 231 2.66 -6.21 -11.42
N ALA A 232 1.85 -6.88 -10.59
CA ALA A 232 2.36 -7.82 -9.60
C ALA A 232 3.17 -8.95 -10.28
N PHE A 233 2.59 -9.62 -11.27
CA PHE A 233 3.27 -10.69 -12.00
C PHE A 233 4.45 -10.18 -12.85
N ASN A 234 4.40 -8.94 -13.34
CA ASN A 234 5.52 -8.30 -14.04
C ASN A 234 6.76 -8.09 -13.15
N LYS A 235 6.61 -8.23 -11.83
CA LYS A 235 7.72 -8.10 -10.89
C LYS A 235 8.43 -9.42 -10.60
N ARG A 236 7.93 -10.53 -11.12
CA ARG A 236 8.56 -11.84 -10.99
C ARG A 236 10.04 -11.78 -11.39
N GLY A 237 10.92 -12.19 -10.48
CA GLY A 237 12.37 -12.19 -10.69
C GLY A 237 13.01 -10.79 -10.76
N LYS A 238 12.26 -9.71 -10.56
CA LYS A 238 12.82 -8.35 -10.52
C LYS A 238 13.26 -7.98 -9.10
N ARG A 239 14.35 -7.23 -9.04
CA ARG A 239 14.88 -6.67 -7.80
C ARG A 239 14.09 -5.40 -7.44
N ILE A 240 12.97 -5.54 -6.77
CA ILE A 240 12.25 -4.40 -6.21
C ILE A 240 12.76 -4.11 -4.81
N ARG A 241 12.85 -2.83 -4.47
CA ARG A 241 13.52 -2.37 -3.26
C ARG A 241 12.56 -1.64 -2.34
N LEU A 242 12.83 -1.79 -1.05
CA LEU A 242 12.23 -1.02 0.04
C LEU A 242 13.38 -0.50 0.91
N VAL A 243 13.31 0.75 1.34
CA VAL A 243 14.32 1.34 2.23
C VAL A 243 13.64 1.83 3.50
N ILE A 244 14.12 1.37 4.65
CA ILE A 244 13.64 1.79 5.96
C ILE A 244 14.44 3.04 6.37
N GLY A 245 13.76 4.15 6.65
CA GLY A 245 14.36 5.39 7.12
C GLY A 245 14.63 5.39 8.61
N GLU A 246 15.29 6.43 9.09
CA GLU A 246 15.45 6.69 10.51
C GLU A 246 14.12 7.11 11.13
N THR A 247 13.87 6.63 12.33
CA THR A 247 12.66 7.00 13.07
C THR A 247 12.67 8.48 13.39
N ILE A 248 11.60 9.17 13.02
CA ILE A 248 11.37 10.59 13.34
C ILE A 248 10.70 10.67 14.71
N PRO A 249 11.37 11.11 15.76
CA PRO A 249 10.77 11.25 17.08
C PRO A 249 9.74 12.39 17.11
N VAL A 250 8.89 12.40 18.14
CA VAL A 250 7.79 13.38 18.27
C VAL A 250 8.34 14.81 18.36
N GLU A 251 9.46 14.99 19.02
CA GLU A 251 10.13 16.29 19.21
C GLU A 251 10.58 16.91 17.88
N GLU A 252 11.05 16.07 16.94
CA GLU A 252 11.40 16.52 15.60
C GLU A 252 10.16 16.94 14.80
N GLN A 253 9.08 16.19 14.93
CA GLN A 253 7.81 16.48 14.28
C GLN A 253 7.21 17.82 14.77
N ASP A 254 7.38 18.14 16.08
CA ASP A 254 6.82 19.35 16.71
C ASP A 254 7.36 20.64 16.08
N LYS A 255 8.57 20.62 15.49
CA LYS A 255 9.15 21.76 14.77
C LYS A 255 8.33 22.20 13.55
N TYR A 256 7.58 21.29 12.96
CA TYR A 256 6.81 21.52 11.72
C TYR A 256 5.30 21.49 11.93
N ARG A 257 4.81 20.96 13.06
CA ARG A 257 3.40 20.67 13.31
C ARG A 257 2.51 21.92 13.40
N GLY A 258 3.10 23.08 13.65
CA GLY A 258 2.38 24.37 13.74
C GLY A 258 1.68 24.77 12.43
N ASN A 259 2.19 24.30 11.28
CA ASN A 259 1.62 24.52 9.97
C ASN A 259 1.43 23.18 9.25
N LEU A 260 0.19 22.86 8.87
CA LEU A 260 -0.12 21.57 8.21
C LEU A 260 0.64 21.37 6.88
N GLN A 261 0.84 22.45 6.13
CA GLN A 261 1.54 22.38 4.84
C GLN A 261 3.04 22.14 5.02
N ASP A 262 3.62 22.81 6.02
CA ASP A 262 5.05 22.62 6.35
C ASP A 262 5.29 21.20 6.87
N PHE A 263 4.40 20.71 7.73
CA PHE A 263 4.47 19.34 8.21
C PHE A 263 4.31 18.31 7.09
N LYS A 264 3.35 18.50 6.18
CA LYS A 264 3.18 17.66 4.99
C LYS A 264 4.45 17.66 4.12
N SER A 265 5.02 18.84 3.87
CA SER A 265 6.22 18.99 3.07
C SER A 265 7.43 18.32 3.73
N PHE A 266 7.59 18.48 5.04
CA PHE A 266 8.62 17.81 5.82
C PHE A 266 8.53 16.28 5.67
N LEU A 267 7.37 15.69 5.96
CA LEU A 267 7.18 14.25 5.86
C LEU A 267 7.40 13.71 4.45
N ARG A 268 6.86 14.39 3.44
CA ARG A 268 7.04 14.00 2.04
C ARG A 268 8.51 14.07 1.62
N ASN A 269 9.19 15.17 1.97
CA ASN A 269 10.62 15.36 1.63
C ASN A 269 11.50 14.32 2.34
N THR A 270 11.18 13.93 3.56
CA THR A 270 11.89 12.87 4.27
C THR A 270 11.80 11.54 3.52
N VAL A 271 10.64 11.17 3.01
CA VAL A 271 10.49 9.93 2.23
C VAL A 271 11.20 10.03 0.88
N TYR A 272 10.97 11.09 0.12
CA TYR A 272 11.53 11.21 -1.24
C TYR A 272 13.03 11.55 -1.24
N GLY A 273 13.50 12.28 -0.25
CA GLY A 273 14.91 12.67 -0.07
C GLY A 273 15.76 11.60 0.62
N MET A 274 15.18 10.53 1.11
CA MET A 274 15.90 9.46 1.79
C MET A 274 16.99 8.89 0.88
N PRO A 275 18.27 8.88 1.32
CA PRO A 275 19.36 8.31 0.54
C PRO A 275 19.16 6.82 0.33
N LEU A 276 19.58 6.33 -0.83
CA LEU A 276 19.57 4.90 -1.12
C LEU A 276 20.86 4.28 -0.59
N PRO A 277 20.79 3.16 0.16
CA PRO A 277 21.98 2.50 0.69
C PRO A 277 22.79 1.86 -0.44
N GLY A 278 24.09 1.70 -0.21
CA GLY A 278 24.99 1.00 -1.13
C GLY A 278 24.77 -0.51 -1.16
N GLN A 279 24.18 -1.08 -0.09
CA GLN A 279 23.92 -2.51 0.03
C GLN A 279 22.46 -2.75 0.45
N TYR A 280 21.94 -3.90 0.03
CA TYR A 280 20.58 -4.36 0.32
C TYR A 280 20.63 -5.82 0.75
N THR A 281 19.76 -6.19 1.68
CA THR A 281 19.52 -7.58 2.11
C THR A 281 18.27 -8.11 1.39
N ARG A 282 18.29 -9.35 0.95
CA ARG A 282 17.09 -9.98 0.38
C ARG A 282 16.10 -10.30 1.49
N ARG A 283 14.80 -10.26 1.15
CA ARG A 283 13.77 -10.69 2.10
C ARG A 283 13.96 -12.16 2.50
N SER A 284 14.34 -13.01 1.56
CA SER A 284 14.61 -14.43 1.81
C SER A 284 15.76 -14.70 2.79
N ASP A 285 16.66 -13.73 3.00
CA ASP A 285 17.80 -13.85 3.92
C ASP A 285 17.45 -13.40 5.36
N LEU A 286 16.24 -12.82 5.56
CA LEU A 286 15.76 -12.45 6.89
C LEU A 286 14.96 -13.61 7.51
N HIS A 287 15.33 -13.96 8.74
CA HIS A 287 14.61 -14.92 9.57
C HIS A 287 13.89 -14.18 10.70
N PHE A 288 12.58 -14.41 10.83
CA PHE A 288 11.74 -13.84 11.88
C PHE A 288 11.33 -14.90 12.88
#